data_d4fee8faca6208cd2959a360a32fd580
#
_entry.id   d4fee8faca6208cd2959a360a32fd580
#
_cell.length_a   1.000
_cell.length_b   1.000
_cell.length_c   1.000
_cell.angle_alpha   90.00
_cell.angle_beta   90.00
_cell.angle_gamma   90.00
#
_symmetry.space_group_name_H-M   'P 1'
#
loop_
_entity.id
_entity.type
_entity.pdbx_description
1 polymer ?
#
loop_
_entity_poly.entity_id
_entity_poly.type
_entity_poly.pdbx_seq_one_letter_code
_entity_poly.pdbx_strand_id
1 'polypeptide(L)'
;MDEDGRLVLSPELISRYGVKPGVRVCVNEGTSGLYLSRPTRLLKLYIEPTNQCNLNCRTCIRHNWNVPTGKMSDSVFARVMEGLSDFSPRPTVFFGGFGEPLSHPKIVEMITRVKALGAPVELITNGTLLTRDLSQKLIRAGLDVLWVSLDGATPDSYAGIRPDASLPQVLENVANFREALYSQVVVSACGPTPSFKTLLGIAFVAMKRNIADLPAVLNLARSFDAKRFLVTNVLPYTKEMCDEVLYNLALYEGACPEPIPRLSIPRMDVTESTREPLYWSMRYGKNMTWAGSNLASANGRCPFIESGAAAISWDGNFSPCLPLLYSHTSFVLDRERLSRRWIIGNVAEKTLPDLWNAPEHLAFRERVQTFDFAPCTSCGGCDISDSNEEDCWGNGFPSCGGCLWAQGIIQCP
;
A
#
# COMPACT_ATOMS: atom_id res chain seq x y z
N MET A 1 13.54 9.85 35.38
CA MET A 1 15.00 9.99 35.20
C MET A 1 15.63 9.64 36.52
N ASP A 2 16.72 8.90 36.50
CA ASP A 2 17.51 8.68 37.74
C ASP A 2 18.33 9.94 38.09
N GLU A 3 19.07 9.89 39.23
CA GLU A 3 19.88 11.00 39.70
C GLU A 3 21.03 11.38 38.73
N ASP A 4 21.40 10.48 37.82
CA ASP A 4 22.39 10.69 36.76
C ASP A 4 21.77 11.23 35.46
N GLY A 5 20.45 11.54 35.40
CA GLY A 5 19.75 12.04 34.25
C GLY A 5 19.43 10.96 33.20
N ARG A 6 19.51 9.66 33.55
CA ARG A 6 19.17 8.54 32.66
C ARG A 6 17.68 8.24 32.71
N LEU A 7 17.11 7.91 31.58
CA LEU A 7 15.73 7.46 31.50
C LEU A 7 15.64 5.99 31.95
N VAL A 8 14.97 5.76 33.08
CA VAL A 8 14.69 4.41 33.59
C VAL A 8 13.30 3.98 33.16
N LEU A 9 13.22 2.87 32.44
CA LEU A 9 11.94 2.27 32.03
C LEU A 9 11.55 1.17 33.04
N SER A 10 10.28 1.09 33.40
CA SER A 10 9.80 0.00 34.26
C SER A 10 9.92 -1.37 33.57
N PRO A 11 10.13 -2.46 34.34
CA PRO A 11 10.19 -3.82 33.78
C PRO A 11 8.97 -4.18 32.93
N GLU A 12 7.79 -3.66 33.29
CA GLU A 12 6.54 -3.86 32.55
C GLU A 12 6.58 -3.17 31.18
N LEU A 13 7.09 -1.94 31.10
CA LEU A 13 7.27 -1.25 29.83
C LEU A 13 8.33 -1.95 28.97
N ILE A 14 9.44 -2.36 29.59
CA ILE A 14 10.50 -3.13 28.94
C ILE A 14 9.92 -4.41 28.31
N SER A 15 9.13 -5.16 29.07
CA SER A 15 8.49 -6.39 28.62
C SER A 15 7.46 -6.14 27.52
N ARG A 16 6.54 -5.19 27.77
CA ARG A 16 5.44 -4.85 26.85
C ARG A 16 5.96 -4.37 25.50
N TYR A 17 6.99 -3.54 25.50
CA TYR A 17 7.57 -2.99 24.28
C TYR A 17 8.83 -3.74 23.81
N GLY A 18 9.24 -4.82 24.54
CA GLY A 18 10.39 -5.68 24.22
C GLY A 18 11.67 -4.85 24.06
N VAL A 19 11.88 -3.81 24.87
CA VAL A 19 13.11 -3.02 24.90
C VAL A 19 14.19 -3.87 25.58
N LYS A 20 15.23 -4.26 24.83
CA LYS A 20 16.35 -5.02 25.39
C LYS A 20 17.55 -4.09 25.57
N PRO A 21 18.49 -4.39 26.48
CA PRO A 21 19.76 -3.67 26.54
C PRO A 21 20.45 -3.65 25.16
N GLY A 22 20.93 -2.48 24.75
CA GLY A 22 21.55 -2.27 23.43
C GLY A 22 20.58 -1.94 22.27
N VAL A 23 19.26 -1.93 22.53
CA VAL A 23 18.30 -1.44 21.52
C VAL A 23 18.42 0.08 21.40
N ARG A 24 18.64 0.57 20.19
CA ARG A 24 18.50 2.00 19.88
C ARG A 24 17.04 2.40 19.96
N VAL A 25 16.77 3.53 20.58
CA VAL A 25 15.47 4.21 20.60
C VAL A 25 15.64 5.59 20.01
N CYS A 26 14.70 6.01 19.17
CA CYS A 26 14.61 7.38 18.72
C CYS A 26 13.86 8.18 19.75
N VAL A 27 14.39 9.33 20.12
CA VAL A 27 13.73 10.30 21.00
C VAL A 27 13.19 11.41 20.11
N ASN A 28 11.88 11.54 20.05
CA ASN A 28 11.22 12.59 19.27
C ASN A 28 10.61 13.62 20.24
N GLU A 29 10.81 14.89 19.96
CA GLU A 29 10.14 15.99 20.65
C GLU A 29 8.75 16.21 20.00
N GLY A 30 7.71 16.22 20.82
CA GLY A 30 6.37 16.59 20.41
C GLY A 30 5.83 17.74 21.26
N THR A 31 4.73 18.31 20.84
CA THR A 31 4.10 19.48 21.50
C THR A 31 3.72 19.25 22.97
N SER A 32 3.64 17.99 23.41
CA SER A 32 3.24 17.60 24.78
C SER A 32 4.30 16.77 25.52
N GLY A 33 5.52 16.60 24.99
CA GLY A 33 6.60 15.88 25.66
C GLY A 33 7.52 15.12 24.74
N LEU A 34 8.39 14.30 25.35
CA LEU A 34 9.31 13.42 24.62
C LEU A 34 8.65 12.07 24.35
N TYR A 35 8.72 11.63 23.12
CA TYR A 35 8.23 10.32 22.67
C TYR A 35 9.42 9.42 22.37
N LEU A 36 9.45 8.24 22.99
CA LEU A 36 10.38 7.20 22.65
C LEU A 36 9.76 6.32 21.58
N SER A 37 10.30 6.36 20.38
CA SER A 37 9.96 5.42 19.32
C SER A 37 11.11 4.42 19.13
N ARG A 38 10.78 3.20 18.71
CA ARG A 38 11.80 2.29 18.22
C ARG A 38 12.19 2.71 16.81
N PRO A 39 13.43 2.43 16.39
CA PRO A 39 13.71 2.28 14.97
C PRO A 39 12.65 1.32 14.43
N THR A 40 11.92 1.73 13.41
CA THR A 40 10.80 0.95 12.87
C THR A 40 11.23 -0.49 12.64
N ARG A 41 10.49 -1.44 13.24
CA ARG A 41 10.66 -2.86 12.92
C ARG A 41 10.09 -3.11 11.54
N LEU A 42 10.60 -4.12 10.85
CA LEU A 42 9.91 -4.63 9.68
C LEU A 42 8.58 -5.27 10.14
N LEU A 43 7.46 -4.63 9.80
CA LEU A 43 6.12 -5.07 10.17
C LEU A 43 5.30 -5.52 8.97
N LYS A 44 5.65 -5.04 7.76
CA LYS A 44 5.02 -5.42 6.50
C LYS A 44 6.06 -5.58 5.40
N LEU A 45 6.03 -6.70 4.69
CA LEU A 45 6.89 -6.96 3.56
C LEU A 45 6.04 -7.16 2.31
N TYR A 46 6.13 -6.21 1.38
CA TYR A 46 5.55 -6.36 0.05
C TYR A 46 6.45 -7.27 -0.77
N ILE A 47 5.92 -8.37 -1.23
CA ILE A 47 6.60 -9.30 -2.14
C ILE A 47 5.90 -9.26 -3.47
N GLU A 48 6.63 -8.93 -4.53
CA GLU A 48 6.15 -9.02 -5.90
C GLU A 48 6.46 -10.42 -6.46
N PRO A 49 5.49 -11.34 -6.52
CA PRO A 49 5.75 -12.68 -7.04
C PRO A 49 6.09 -12.65 -8.53
N THR A 50 5.54 -11.66 -9.21
CA THR A 50 5.77 -11.41 -10.63
C THR A 50 5.37 -9.99 -10.98
N ASN A 51 6.06 -9.38 -11.95
CA ASN A 51 5.64 -8.13 -12.58
C ASN A 51 4.89 -8.35 -13.90
N GLN A 52 4.63 -9.63 -14.27
CA GLN A 52 3.73 -9.97 -15.38
C GLN A 52 2.27 -9.83 -14.93
N CYS A 53 1.42 -9.35 -15.82
CA CYS A 53 -0.01 -9.23 -15.58
C CYS A 53 -0.77 -9.62 -16.85
N ASN A 54 -1.91 -10.24 -16.68
CA ASN A 54 -2.81 -10.63 -17.76
C ASN A 54 -3.73 -9.48 -18.22
N LEU A 55 -3.64 -8.29 -17.60
CA LEU A 55 -4.40 -7.10 -17.96
C LEU A 55 -3.48 -5.96 -18.39
N ASN A 56 -4.05 -5.00 -19.12
CA ASN A 56 -3.40 -3.78 -19.57
C ASN A 56 -4.20 -2.54 -19.11
N CYS A 57 -4.41 -2.40 -17.80
CA CYS A 57 -5.18 -1.31 -17.21
C CYS A 57 -4.61 0.06 -17.55
N ARG A 58 -5.45 1.05 -17.87
CA ARG A 58 -5.02 2.42 -18.21
C ARG A 58 -4.25 3.13 -17.09
N THR A 59 -4.53 2.77 -15.84
CA THR A 59 -3.89 3.33 -14.64
C THR A 59 -2.56 2.66 -14.29
N CYS A 60 -2.05 1.73 -15.10
CA CYS A 60 -0.92 0.90 -14.72
C CYS A 60 0.42 1.57 -15.03
N ILE A 61 1.31 1.58 -14.05
CA ILE A 61 2.70 2.06 -14.19
C ILE A 61 3.46 1.36 -15.33
N ARG A 62 3.07 0.13 -15.70
CA ARG A 62 3.72 -0.66 -16.75
C ARG A 62 3.68 0.00 -18.13
N HIS A 63 2.83 1.01 -18.34
CA HIS A 63 2.85 1.81 -19.57
C HIS A 63 4.07 2.74 -19.65
N ASN A 64 4.72 3.02 -18.54
CA ASN A 64 5.78 4.04 -18.42
C ASN A 64 7.11 3.50 -17.90
N TRP A 65 7.32 2.21 -17.98
CA TRP A 65 8.61 1.63 -17.62
C TRP A 65 9.10 0.65 -18.68
N ASN A 66 10.41 0.56 -18.83
CA ASN A 66 11.05 -0.45 -19.66
C ASN A 66 11.83 -1.41 -18.76
N VAL A 67 11.09 -2.26 -18.05
CA VAL A 67 11.65 -3.20 -17.08
C VAL A 67 11.45 -4.62 -17.58
N PRO A 68 12.46 -5.50 -17.52
CA PRO A 68 12.28 -6.91 -17.81
C PRO A 68 11.17 -7.52 -16.99
N THR A 69 10.34 -8.33 -17.61
CA THR A 69 9.26 -9.04 -16.91
C THR A 69 9.72 -10.43 -16.48
N GLY A 70 9.27 -10.86 -15.30
CA GLY A 70 9.65 -12.16 -14.77
C GLY A 70 8.75 -12.65 -13.64
N LYS A 71 9.15 -13.79 -13.10
CA LYS A 71 8.49 -14.43 -11.95
C LYS A 71 9.55 -14.79 -10.93
N MET A 72 9.20 -14.65 -9.64
CA MET A 72 10.09 -15.00 -8.54
C MET A 72 10.44 -16.47 -8.58
N SER A 73 11.74 -16.77 -8.60
CA SER A 73 12.23 -18.14 -8.57
C SER A 73 12.12 -18.75 -7.17
N ASP A 74 12.12 -20.09 -7.10
CA ASP A 74 12.12 -20.80 -5.82
C ASP A 74 13.34 -20.43 -4.96
N SER A 75 14.49 -20.20 -5.59
CA SER A 75 15.73 -19.82 -4.90
C SER A 75 15.61 -18.42 -4.27
N VAL A 76 15.10 -17.44 -4.99
CA VAL A 76 14.86 -16.09 -4.45
C VAL A 76 13.83 -16.16 -3.31
N PHE A 77 12.73 -16.89 -3.50
CA PHE A 77 11.71 -17.01 -2.46
C PHE A 77 12.24 -17.75 -1.23
N ALA A 78 13.09 -18.77 -1.40
CA ALA A 78 13.72 -19.46 -0.27
C ALA A 78 14.58 -18.52 0.58
N ARG A 79 15.36 -17.63 -0.05
CA ARG A 79 16.15 -16.61 0.65
C ARG A 79 15.28 -15.62 1.43
N VAL A 80 14.14 -15.20 0.84
CA VAL A 80 13.16 -14.38 1.57
C VAL A 80 12.62 -15.11 2.79
N MET A 81 12.27 -16.41 2.65
CA MET A 81 11.73 -17.22 3.75
C MET A 81 12.75 -17.43 4.89
N GLU A 82 14.01 -17.66 4.56
CA GLU A 82 15.11 -17.73 5.54
C GLU A 82 15.15 -16.43 6.35
N GLY A 83 15.23 -15.28 5.69
CA GLY A 83 15.31 -13.98 6.37
C GLY A 83 14.07 -13.61 7.14
N LEU A 84 12.86 -14.02 6.70
CA LEU A 84 11.62 -13.80 7.45
C LEU A 84 11.64 -14.52 8.80
N SER A 85 12.31 -15.67 8.89
CA SER A 85 12.40 -16.44 10.13
C SER A 85 13.14 -15.71 11.26
N ASP A 86 13.93 -14.69 10.96
CA ASP A 86 14.73 -13.95 11.94
C ASP A 86 13.96 -12.79 12.61
N PHE A 87 12.78 -12.42 12.09
CA PHE A 87 11.98 -11.37 12.67
C PHE A 87 11.00 -11.88 13.75
N SER A 88 10.88 -11.15 14.85
CA SER A 88 9.90 -11.40 15.90
C SER A 88 9.28 -10.09 16.40
N PRO A 89 7.96 -9.89 16.29
CA PRO A 89 6.99 -10.75 15.59
C PRO A 89 7.28 -10.83 14.08
N ARG A 90 6.75 -11.85 13.42
CA ARG A 90 6.83 -11.98 11.95
C ARG A 90 6.12 -10.82 11.27
N PRO A 91 6.71 -10.20 10.24
CA PRO A 91 6.02 -9.17 9.47
C PRO A 91 4.84 -9.77 8.68
N THR A 92 3.83 -8.96 8.43
CA THR A 92 2.79 -9.30 7.47
C THR A 92 3.42 -9.38 6.08
N VAL A 93 3.23 -10.48 5.38
CA VAL A 93 3.63 -10.62 3.98
C VAL A 93 2.46 -10.24 3.09
N PHE A 94 2.68 -9.25 2.24
CA PHE A 94 1.71 -8.79 1.26
C PHE A 94 2.17 -9.21 -0.14
N PHE A 95 1.47 -10.17 -0.74
CA PHE A 95 1.70 -10.55 -2.14
C PHE A 95 1.00 -9.56 -3.07
N GLY A 96 1.79 -8.75 -3.74
CA GLY A 96 1.34 -7.68 -4.63
C GLY A 96 2.53 -7.01 -5.30
N GLY A 97 2.30 -5.89 -5.93
CA GLY A 97 3.31 -5.17 -6.69
C GLY A 97 2.68 -4.65 -7.98
N PHE A 98 3.42 -4.77 -9.08
CA PHE A 98 2.98 -4.22 -10.37
C PHE A 98 2.51 -5.28 -11.37
N GLY A 99 2.53 -6.56 -11.00
CA GLY A 99 1.97 -7.68 -11.75
C GLY A 99 0.66 -8.20 -11.18
N GLU A 100 0.20 -9.34 -11.72
CA GLU A 100 -0.94 -10.10 -11.15
C GLU A 100 -0.42 -11.31 -10.37
N PRO A 101 -0.50 -11.30 -9.03
CA PRO A 101 0.04 -12.38 -8.21
C PRO A 101 -0.56 -13.76 -8.53
N LEU A 102 -1.85 -13.82 -8.88
CA LEU A 102 -2.50 -15.09 -9.22
C LEU A 102 -2.01 -15.70 -10.54
N SER A 103 -1.25 -14.95 -11.36
CA SER A 103 -0.57 -15.49 -12.54
C SER A 103 0.72 -16.25 -12.21
N HIS A 104 1.20 -16.17 -10.96
CA HIS A 104 2.36 -16.94 -10.53
C HIS A 104 1.96 -18.39 -10.21
N PRO A 105 2.57 -19.41 -10.88
CA PRO A 105 2.11 -20.81 -10.77
C PRO A 105 2.19 -21.39 -9.36
N LYS A 106 3.08 -20.86 -8.52
CA LYS A 106 3.32 -21.34 -7.14
C LYS A 106 2.76 -20.42 -6.07
N ILE A 107 1.85 -19.49 -6.38
CA ILE A 107 1.36 -18.51 -5.39
C ILE A 107 0.72 -19.18 -4.17
N VAL A 108 -0.02 -20.27 -4.35
CA VAL A 108 -0.64 -21.02 -3.25
C VAL A 108 0.42 -21.66 -2.36
N GLU A 109 1.48 -22.25 -2.95
CA GLU A 109 2.60 -22.79 -2.20
C GLU A 109 3.35 -21.70 -1.44
N MET A 110 3.61 -20.55 -2.05
CA MET A 110 4.25 -19.40 -1.41
C MET A 110 3.46 -18.96 -0.18
N ILE A 111 2.13 -18.81 -0.29
CA ILE A 111 1.25 -18.47 0.84
C ILE A 111 1.37 -19.54 1.93
N THR A 112 1.26 -20.82 1.58
CA THR A 112 1.35 -21.93 2.54
C THR A 112 2.66 -21.89 3.32
N ARG A 113 3.79 -21.66 2.64
CA ARG A 113 5.11 -21.58 3.28
C ARG A 113 5.22 -20.40 4.24
N VAL A 114 4.72 -19.21 3.85
CA VAL A 114 4.70 -18.05 4.74
C VAL A 114 3.81 -18.30 5.96
N LYS A 115 2.64 -18.91 5.77
CA LYS A 115 1.74 -19.27 6.88
C LYS A 115 2.36 -20.28 7.83
N ALA A 116 3.18 -21.21 7.34
CA ALA A 116 3.90 -22.17 8.17
C ALA A 116 4.91 -21.49 9.13
N LEU A 117 5.42 -20.30 8.80
CA LEU A 117 6.23 -19.47 9.71
C LEU A 117 5.39 -18.72 10.76
N GLY A 118 4.05 -18.78 10.69
CA GLY A 118 3.17 -18.01 11.56
C GLY A 118 3.01 -16.53 11.15
N ALA A 119 3.46 -16.12 9.97
CA ALA A 119 3.28 -14.76 9.49
C ALA A 119 1.86 -14.54 8.95
N PRO A 120 1.25 -13.35 9.15
CA PRO A 120 0.04 -12.96 8.45
C PRO A 120 0.31 -12.79 6.94
N VAL A 121 -0.67 -13.16 6.10
CA VAL A 121 -0.54 -13.07 4.63
C VAL A 121 -1.72 -12.31 4.04
N GLU A 122 -1.42 -11.28 3.27
CA GLU A 122 -2.37 -10.55 2.44
C GLU A 122 -2.01 -10.75 0.96
N LEU A 123 -2.99 -10.67 0.07
CA LEU A 123 -2.80 -10.74 -1.38
C LEU A 123 -3.75 -9.77 -2.07
N ILE A 124 -3.26 -9.07 -3.11
CA ILE A 124 -4.10 -8.26 -3.99
C ILE A 124 -4.19 -8.90 -5.38
N THR A 125 -5.36 -8.84 -6.00
CA THR A 125 -5.60 -9.38 -7.34
C THR A 125 -6.55 -8.48 -8.14
N ASN A 126 -6.45 -8.55 -9.47
CA ASN A 126 -7.46 -7.98 -10.37
C ASN A 126 -8.76 -8.84 -10.44
N GLY A 127 -8.78 -10.00 -9.81
CA GLY A 127 -9.93 -10.89 -9.70
C GLY A 127 -10.23 -11.76 -10.93
N THR A 128 -9.60 -11.52 -12.08
CA THR A 128 -9.93 -12.25 -13.32
C THR A 128 -9.52 -13.72 -13.27
N LEU A 129 -8.45 -14.05 -12.56
CA LEU A 129 -7.92 -15.41 -12.42
C LEU A 129 -8.43 -16.11 -11.15
N LEU A 130 -9.30 -15.48 -10.37
CA LEU A 130 -9.81 -16.00 -9.10
C LEU A 130 -10.93 -17.04 -9.34
N THR A 131 -10.56 -18.19 -9.89
CA THR A 131 -11.51 -19.30 -10.10
C THR A 131 -11.99 -19.89 -8.76
N ARG A 132 -13.08 -20.64 -8.78
CA ARG A 132 -13.60 -21.33 -7.58
C ARG A 132 -12.57 -22.28 -6.95
N ASP A 133 -11.87 -23.07 -7.78
CA ASP A 133 -10.80 -23.97 -7.32
C ASP A 133 -9.64 -23.21 -6.67
N LEU A 134 -9.18 -22.14 -7.31
CA LEU A 134 -8.12 -21.30 -6.77
C LEU A 134 -8.54 -20.62 -5.47
N SER A 135 -9.77 -20.13 -5.40
CA SER A 135 -10.37 -19.56 -4.17
C SER A 135 -10.30 -20.54 -3.00
N GLN A 136 -10.70 -21.78 -3.21
CA GLN A 136 -10.62 -22.82 -2.19
C GLN A 136 -9.18 -23.13 -1.76
N LYS A 137 -8.25 -23.17 -2.72
CA LYS A 137 -6.82 -23.39 -2.45
C LYS A 137 -6.21 -22.24 -1.64
N LEU A 138 -6.51 -20.98 -1.96
CA LEU A 138 -6.04 -19.80 -1.23
C LEU A 138 -6.54 -19.81 0.22
N ILE A 139 -7.81 -20.11 0.44
CA ILE A 139 -8.40 -20.18 1.77
C ILE A 139 -7.77 -21.32 2.58
N ARG A 140 -7.60 -22.51 1.99
CA ARG A 140 -6.94 -23.65 2.65
C ARG A 140 -5.47 -23.40 2.96
N ALA A 141 -4.77 -22.62 2.11
CA ALA A 141 -3.41 -22.18 2.36
C ALA A 141 -3.29 -21.21 3.55
N GLY A 142 -4.43 -20.70 4.06
CA GLY A 142 -4.49 -19.84 5.23
C GLY A 142 -4.31 -18.34 4.91
N LEU A 143 -4.67 -17.91 3.71
CA LEU A 143 -4.68 -16.48 3.36
C LEU A 143 -5.52 -15.69 4.37
N ASP A 144 -4.97 -14.61 4.95
CA ASP A 144 -5.67 -13.80 5.95
C ASP A 144 -6.54 -12.71 5.30
N VAL A 145 -6.05 -12.06 4.23
CA VAL A 145 -6.81 -11.02 3.51
C VAL A 145 -6.62 -11.18 2.01
N LEU A 146 -7.73 -11.26 1.28
CA LEU A 146 -7.77 -11.12 -0.17
C LEU A 146 -8.28 -9.72 -0.52
N TRP A 147 -7.47 -8.92 -1.18
CA TRP A 147 -7.86 -7.66 -1.78
C TRP A 147 -8.22 -7.85 -3.25
N VAL A 148 -9.37 -7.36 -3.67
CA VAL A 148 -9.78 -7.36 -5.07
C VAL A 148 -9.90 -5.92 -5.55
N SER A 149 -9.22 -5.61 -6.66
CA SER A 149 -9.28 -4.30 -7.30
C SER A 149 -10.55 -4.16 -8.12
N LEU A 150 -11.42 -3.20 -7.76
CA LEU A 150 -12.72 -2.99 -8.40
C LEU A 150 -12.97 -1.51 -8.66
N ASP A 151 -12.67 -1.03 -9.87
CA ASP A 151 -12.64 0.40 -10.21
C ASP A 151 -13.89 0.90 -10.96
N GLY A 152 -14.95 0.10 -11.02
CA GLY A 152 -16.21 0.48 -11.66
C GLY A 152 -17.35 -0.43 -11.21
N ALA A 153 -18.58 0.07 -11.32
CA ALA A 153 -19.80 -0.62 -10.91
C ALA A 153 -20.62 -1.15 -12.10
N THR A 154 -20.33 -0.70 -13.31
CA THR A 154 -20.97 -1.14 -14.56
C THR A 154 -19.95 -1.73 -15.52
N PRO A 155 -20.35 -2.60 -16.46
CA PRO A 155 -19.44 -3.14 -17.45
C PRO A 155 -18.69 -2.05 -18.22
N ASP A 156 -19.35 -0.96 -18.59
CA ASP A 156 -18.78 0.12 -19.39
C ASP A 156 -17.77 0.93 -18.58
N SER A 157 -18.11 1.34 -17.35
CA SER A 157 -17.20 2.11 -16.49
C SER A 157 -15.96 1.27 -16.14
N TYR A 158 -16.15 -0.02 -15.87
CA TYR A 158 -15.06 -0.94 -15.56
C TYR A 158 -14.13 -1.18 -16.75
N ALA A 159 -14.70 -1.49 -17.94
CA ALA A 159 -13.93 -1.69 -19.17
C ALA A 159 -13.19 -0.42 -19.61
N GLY A 160 -13.74 0.76 -19.33
CA GLY A 160 -13.10 2.04 -19.58
C GLY A 160 -11.77 2.22 -18.85
N ILE A 161 -11.54 1.47 -17.77
CA ILE A 161 -10.31 1.49 -16.95
C ILE A 161 -9.50 0.21 -17.17
N ARG A 162 -10.17 -0.94 -17.26
CA ARG A 162 -9.60 -2.29 -17.38
C ARG A 162 -10.11 -2.97 -18.66
N PRO A 163 -9.63 -2.56 -19.84
CA PRO A 163 -10.22 -2.95 -21.13
C PRO A 163 -10.24 -4.46 -21.37
N ASP A 164 -9.27 -5.19 -20.80
CA ASP A 164 -9.14 -6.64 -20.98
C ASP A 164 -9.87 -7.46 -19.92
N ALA A 165 -10.69 -6.82 -19.07
CA ALA A 165 -11.39 -7.48 -17.99
C ALA A 165 -12.92 -7.34 -18.11
N SER A 166 -13.62 -8.41 -17.78
CA SER A 166 -15.09 -8.46 -17.72
C SER A 166 -15.56 -8.28 -16.27
N LEU A 167 -16.28 -7.20 -15.98
CA LEU A 167 -16.84 -6.97 -14.65
C LEU A 167 -17.75 -8.13 -14.20
N PRO A 168 -18.70 -8.64 -15.01
CA PRO A 168 -19.52 -9.78 -14.60
C PRO A 168 -18.69 -11.00 -14.18
N GLN A 169 -17.61 -11.31 -14.90
CA GLN A 169 -16.71 -12.41 -14.57
C GLN A 169 -15.99 -12.17 -13.23
N VAL A 170 -15.51 -10.95 -12.98
CA VAL A 170 -14.85 -10.62 -11.71
C VAL A 170 -15.85 -10.72 -10.56
N LEU A 171 -17.08 -10.22 -10.72
CA LEU A 171 -18.12 -10.31 -9.68
C LEU A 171 -18.51 -11.76 -9.40
N GLU A 172 -18.62 -12.61 -10.45
CA GLU A 172 -18.85 -14.06 -10.28
C GLU A 172 -17.71 -14.73 -9.52
N ASN A 173 -16.46 -14.39 -9.85
CA ASN A 173 -15.29 -14.91 -9.14
C ASN A 173 -15.27 -14.50 -7.67
N VAL A 174 -15.62 -13.25 -7.35
CA VAL A 174 -15.74 -12.78 -5.96
C VAL A 174 -16.89 -13.47 -5.23
N ALA A 175 -18.03 -13.71 -5.89
CA ALA A 175 -19.12 -14.46 -5.32
C ALA A 175 -18.70 -15.92 -5.00
N ASN A 176 -17.99 -16.58 -5.91
CA ASN A 176 -17.43 -17.92 -5.72
C ASN A 176 -16.43 -17.97 -4.55
N PHE A 177 -15.58 -16.94 -4.39
CA PHE A 177 -14.68 -16.82 -3.25
C PHE A 177 -15.45 -16.69 -1.93
N ARG A 178 -16.48 -15.87 -1.90
CA ARG A 178 -17.37 -15.73 -0.74
C ARG A 178 -18.06 -17.05 -0.39
N GLU A 179 -18.62 -17.75 -1.38
CA GLU A 179 -19.21 -19.07 -1.14
C GLU A 179 -18.21 -20.07 -0.56
N ALA A 180 -16.97 -20.07 -1.08
CA ALA A 180 -15.91 -20.92 -0.55
C ALA A 180 -15.57 -20.59 0.91
N LEU A 181 -15.61 -19.30 1.31
CA LEU A 181 -15.47 -18.90 2.71
C LEU A 181 -16.60 -19.47 3.59
N TYR A 182 -17.84 -19.31 3.16
CA TYR A 182 -19.01 -19.78 3.92
C TYR A 182 -19.09 -21.30 4.01
N SER A 183 -18.57 -22.03 3.03
CA SER A 183 -18.54 -23.50 3.07
C SER A 183 -17.61 -24.08 4.15
N GLN A 184 -16.74 -23.24 4.75
CA GLN A 184 -15.84 -23.62 5.84
C GLN A 184 -16.39 -23.28 7.23
N VAL A 185 -17.66 -22.94 7.35
CA VAL A 185 -18.32 -22.68 8.64
C VAL A 185 -18.34 -23.95 9.47
N VAL A 186 -17.63 -23.96 10.59
CA VAL A 186 -17.74 -25.03 11.60
C VAL A 186 -18.99 -24.76 12.44
N VAL A 187 -19.98 -25.64 12.34
CA VAL A 187 -21.13 -25.61 13.23
C VAL A 187 -20.67 -26.14 14.58
N SER A 188 -20.52 -25.27 15.57
CA SER A 188 -20.28 -25.69 16.97
C SER A 188 -21.60 -25.97 17.67
N ALA A 189 -21.55 -26.70 18.81
CA ALA A 189 -22.72 -27.00 19.62
C ALA A 189 -23.50 -25.77 20.15
N CYS A 190 -22.89 -24.58 20.09
CA CYS A 190 -23.49 -23.31 20.46
C CYS A 190 -24.08 -22.51 19.28
N GLY A 191 -24.21 -23.13 18.11
CA GLY A 191 -24.71 -22.52 16.88
C GLY A 191 -23.62 -22.22 15.86
N PRO A 192 -24.01 -21.81 14.63
CA PRO A 192 -23.06 -21.50 13.57
C PRO A 192 -22.36 -20.19 13.89
N THR A 193 -21.15 -20.28 14.40
CA THR A 193 -20.22 -19.12 14.46
C THR A 193 -19.33 -19.16 13.22
N PRO A 194 -19.44 -18.16 12.32
CA PRO A 194 -18.53 -18.07 11.21
C PRO A 194 -17.12 -17.74 11.73
N SER A 195 -16.28 -18.74 11.84
CA SER A 195 -14.86 -18.55 12.10
C SER A 195 -14.16 -18.27 10.76
N PHE A 196 -14.50 -17.15 10.11
CA PHE A 196 -13.79 -16.75 8.91
C PHE A 196 -12.40 -16.26 9.31
N LYS A 197 -11.38 -17.02 8.95
CA LYS A 197 -10.00 -16.57 9.07
C LYS A 197 -9.63 -15.61 7.95
N THR A 198 -10.16 -15.79 6.73
CA THR A 198 -9.84 -14.97 5.57
C THR A 198 -10.85 -13.83 5.42
N LEU A 199 -10.34 -12.61 5.27
CA LEU A 199 -11.14 -11.42 5.03
C LEU A 199 -11.11 -11.04 3.54
N LEU A 200 -12.23 -10.54 3.03
CA LEU A 200 -12.30 -9.88 1.72
C LEU A 200 -12.13 -8.38 1.91
N GLY A 201 -11.26 -7.78 1.10
CA GLY A 201 -11.09 -6.35 0.94
C GLY A 201 -11.33 -5.93 -0.51
N ILE A 202 -11.86 -4.74 -0.71
CA ILE A 202 -11.99 -4.11 -2.02
C ILE A 202 -11.08 -2.89 -2.07
N ALA A 203 -10.33 -2.74 -3.17
CA ALA A 203 -9.50 -1.57 -3.46
C ALA A 203 -10.09 -0.86 -4.69
N PHE A 204 -10.31 0.44 -4.55
CA PHE A 204 -10.86 1.33 -5.58
C PHE A 204 -9.88 2.47 -5.84
N VAL A 205 -9.47 2.64 -7.10
CA VAL A 205 -8.65 3.77 -7.54
C VAL A 205 -9.56 4.86 -8.06
N ALA A 206 -9.65 5.96 -7.32
CA ALA A 206 -10.56 7.07 -7.60
C ALA A 206 -10.03 7.99 -8.70
N MET A 207 -10.88 8.29 -9.68
CA MET A 207 -10.63 9.15 -10.84
C MET A 207 -11.89 9.94 -11.16
N LYS A 208 -11.78 11.04 -11.93
CA LYS A 208 -12.95 11.81 -12.37
C LYS A 208 -13.97 10.93 -13.09
N ARG A 209 -13.52 10.01 -13.96
CA ARG A 209 -14.41 9.14 -14.75
C ARG A 209 -15.19 8.11 -13.93
N ASN A 210 -14.71 7.71 -12.75
CA ASN A 210 -15.33 6.63 -11.97
C ASN A 210 -15.77 7.00 -10.57
N ILE A 211 -15.54 8.22 -10.12
CA ILE A 211 -15.89 8.59 -8.73
C ILE A 211 -17.40 8.48 -8.48
N ALA A 212 -18.23 8.69 -9.50
CA ALA A 212 -19.66 8.50 -9.39
C ALA A 212 -20.07 7.05 -9.10
N ASP A 213 -19.25 6.09 -9.47
CA ASP A 213 -19.48 4.65 -9.22
C ASP A 213 -19.17 4.23 -7.78
N LEU A 214 -18.44 5.04 -7.01
CA LEU A 214 -17.99 4.69 -5.67
C LEU A 214 -19.12 4.21 -4.75
N PRO A 215 -20.31 4.84 -4.68
CA PRO A 215 -21.43 4.34 -3.88
C PRO A 215 -21.91 2.95 -4.31
N ALA A 216 -21.97 2.70 -5.62
CA ALA A 216 -22.40 1.43 -6.17
C ALA A 216 -21.34 0.31 -5.92
N VAL A 217 -20.05 0.63 -6.08
CA VAL A 217 -18.95 -0.31 -5.73
C VAL A 217 -18.97 -0.64 -4.23
N LEU A 218 -19.25 0.34 -3.37
CA LEU A 218 -19.40 0.10 -1.93
C LEU A 218 -20.59 -0.82 -1.62
N ASN A 219 -21.70 -0.69 -2.34
CA ASN A 219 -22.83 -1.62 -2.21
C ASN A 219 -22.49 -3.03 -2.68
N LEU A 220 -21.74 -3.18 -3.80
CA LEU A 220 -21.21 -4.46 -4.24
C LEU A 220 -20.29 -5.07 -3.17
N ALA A 221 -19.38 -4.29 -2.60
CA ALA A 221 -18.50 -4.75 -1.53
C ALA A 221 -19.30 -5.27 -0.32
N ARG A 222 -20.36 -4.57 0.07
CA ARG A 222 -21.27 -5.01 1.15
C ARG A 222 -22.00 -6.29 0.80
N SER A 223 -22.49 -6.43 -0.43
CA SER A 223 -23.19 -7.64 -0.89
C SER A 223 -22.29 -8.88 -0.85
N PHE A 224 -20.97 -8.69 -1.00
CA PHE A 224 -19.96 -9.74 -0.87
C PHE A 224 -19.43 -9.91 0.56
N ASP A 225 -19.96 -9.17 1.54
CA ASP A 225 -19.49 -9.17 2.92
C ASP A 225 -18.02 -8.76 3.06
N ALA A 226 -17.55 -7.85 2.19
CA ALA A 226 -16.20 -7.32 2.30
C ALA A 226 -16.01 -6.57 3.63
N LYS A 227 -14.94 -6.91 4.35
CA LYS A 227 -14.65 -6.34 5.68
C LYS A 227 -13.69 -5.14 5.60
N ARG A 228 -13.03 -4.96 4.46
CA ARG A 228 -12.10 -3.86 4.23
C ARG A 228 -12.46 -3.18 2.90
N PHE A 229 -12.35 -1.88 2.90
CA PHE A 229 -12.54 -1.06 1.69
C PHE A 229 -11.50 0.04 1.69
N LEU A 230 -10.67 0.07 0.65
CA LEU A 230 -9.65 1.09 0.44
C LEU A 230 -10.02 1.93 -0.77
N VAL A 231 -10.03 3.24 -0.60
CA VAL A 231 -10.06 4.18 -1.72
C VAL A 231 -8.72 4.89 -1.77
N THR A 232 -8.12 4.90 -2.94
CA THR A 232 -6.88 5.65 -3.20
C THR A 232 -7.05 6.49 -4.46
N ASN A 233 -6.28 7.57 -4.58
CA ASN A 233 -6.25 8.36 -5.80
C ASN A 233 -5.42 7.68 -6.89
N VAL A 234 -5.68 8.02 -8.15
CA VAL A 234 -4.83 7.62 -9.27
C VAL A 234 -3.52 8.39 -9.25
N LEU A 235 -2.40 7.71 -9.55
CA LEU A 235 -1.17 8.38 -9.95
C LEU A 235 -1.14 8.43 -11.47
N PRO A 236 -1.06 9.63 -12.08
CA PRO A 236 -0.94 9.74 -13.51
C PRO A 236 0.42 9.22 -13.98
N TYR A 237 0.42 8.15 -14.74
CA TYR A 237 1.61 7.63 -15.40
C TYR A 237 1.70 8.08 -16.88
N THR A 238 0.62 8.61 -17.41
CA THR A 238 0.56 9.20 -18.76
C THR A 238 -0.09 10.57 -18.68
N LYS A 239 0.20 11.42 -19.66
CA LYS A 239 -0.34 12.78 -19.71
C LYS A 239 -1.88 12.80 -19.76
N GLU A 240 -2.49 11.84 -20.43
CA GLU A 240 -3.95 11.68 -20.48
C GLU A 240 -4.57 11.45 -19.09
N MET A 241 -3.82 10.82 -18.19
CA MET A 241 -4.30 10.55 -16.82
C MET A 241 -4.25 11.80 -15.92
N CYS A 242 -3.58 12.89 -16.34
CA CYS A 242 -3.57 14.14 -15.58
C CYS A 242 -4.99 14.73 -15.46
N ASP A 243 -5.82 14.58 -16.49
CA ASP A 243 -7.19 15.04 -16.47
C ASP A 243 -8.11 14.26 -15.53
N GLU A 244 -7.65 13.08 -15.07
CA GLU A 244 -8.42 12.18 -14.22
C GLU A 244 -8.20 12.39 -12.71
N VAL A 245 -7.24 13.20 -12.32
CA VAL A 245 -6.93 13.42 -10.90
C VAL A 245 -8.01 14.21 -10.18
N LEU A 246 -8.20 13.89 -8.89
CA LEU A 246 -9.21 14.48 -8.01
C LEU A 246 -8.60 15.32 -6.87
N TYR A 247 -7.28 15.61 -6.92
CA TYR A 247 -6.55 16.15 -5.77
C TYR A 247 -5.69 17.39 -6.09
N ASN A 248 -5.75 17.96 -7.28
CA ASN A 248 -4.91 19.11 -7.66
C ASN A 248 -5.05 20.29 -6.69
N LEU A 249 -6.30 20.68 -6.35
CA LEU A 249 -6.55 21.76 -5.41
C LEU A 249 -6.09 21.44 -3.99
N ALA A 250 -6.08 20.16 -3.61
CA ALA A 250 -5.62 19.75 -2.30
C ALA A 250 -4.10 19.86 -2.13
N LEU A 251 -3.35 19.95 -3.23
CA LEU A 251 -1.90 20.17 -3.24
C LEU A 251 -1.54 21.64 -3.11
N TYR A 252 -2.39 22.57 -3.56
CA TYR A 252 -2.16 23.99 -3.46
C TYR A 252 -2.57 24.51 -2.07
N GLU A 253 -1.60 24.70 -1.19
CA GLU A 253 -1.83 25.39 0.08
C GLU A 253 -1.87 26.91 -0.18
N GLY A 254 -3.05 27.51 -0.18
CA GLY A 254 -3.21 28.94 0.00
C GLY A 254 -3.60 29.80 -1.21
N ALA A 255 -3.75 29.28 -2.41
CA ALA A 255 -4.01 30.08 -3.61
C ALA A 255 -5.40 29.87 -4.22
N CYS A 256 -6.40 29.45 -3.47
CA CYS A 256 -7.77 29.34 -4.01
C CYS A 256 -8.52 30.66 -3.79
N PRO A 257 -8.89 31.41 -4.86
CA PRO A 257 -9.61 32.67 -4.75
C PRO A 257 -11.07 32.50 -4.30
N GLU A 258 -11.61 31.30 -4.27
CA GLU A 258 -12.96 31.02 -3.78
C GLU A 258 -12.92 30.11 -2.55
N PRO A 259 -13.80 30.33 -1.55
CA PRO A 259 -13.91 29.47 -0.39
C PRO A 259 -14.60 28.15 -0.78
N ILE A 260 -13.87 27.26 -1.42
CA ILE A 260 -14.31 25.87 -1.60
C ILE A 260 -14.28 25.23 -0.22
N PRO A 261 -15.40 24.68 0.29
CA PRO A 261 -15.40 24.04 1.59
C PRO A 261 -14.39 22.89 1.57
N ARG A 262 -13.29 23.07 2.28
CA ARG A 262 -12.33 22.01 2.56
C ARG A 262 -12.99 21.08 3.58
N LEU A 263 -13.57 20.00 3.11
CA LEU A 263 -13.83 18.89 4.01
C LEU A 263 -12.46 18.35 4.46
N SER A 264 -12.38 17.93 5.71
CA SER A 264 -11.18 17.23 6.23
C SER A 264 -10.99 15.85 5.57
N ILE A 265 -11.49 15.69 4.34
CA ILE A 265 -11.27 14.52 3.51
C ILE A 265 -9.87 14.67 2.95
N PRO A 266 -8.94 13.78 3.29
CA PRO A 266 -7.58 13.94 2.86
C PRO A 266 -7.53 13.97 1.34
N ARG A 267 -7.27 15.15 0.81
CA ARG A 267 -6.68 15.36 -0.49
C ARG A 267 -7.51 14.87 -1.67
N MET A 268 -8.78 15.12 -1.59
CA MET A 268 -9.67 15.09 -2.74
C MET A 268 -10.38 16.46 -2.83
N ASP A 269 -10.44 17.01 -4.03
CA ASP A 269 -11.20 18.21 -4.28
C ASP A 269 -12.68 17.91 -4.11
N VAL A 270 -13.38 18.73 -3.34
CA VAL A 270 -14.83 18.67 -3.22
C VAL A 270 -15.44 19.57 -4.28
N THR A 271 -15.74 18.97 -5.41
CA THR A 271 -16.41 19.59 -6.56
C THR A 271 -17.85 19.14 -6.62
N GLU A 272 -18.62 19.69 -7.55
CA GLU A 272 -19.99 19.25 -7.81
C GLU A 272 -20.07 17.74 -8.13
N SER A 273 -19.09 17.23 -8.86
CA SER A 273 -19.04 15.81 -9.25
C SER A 273 -18.58 14.86 -8.13
N THR A 274 -17.78 15.33 -7.17
CA THR A 274 -17.22 14.49 -6.09
C THR A 274 -18.02 14.58 -4.80
N ARG A 275 -18.73 15.69 -4.57
CA ARG A 275 -19.44 15.97 -3.30
C ARG A 275 -20.45 14.90 -2.94
N GLU A 276 -21.35 14.56 -3.85
CA GLU A 276 -22.43 13.61 -3.57
C GLU A 276 -21.92 12.17 -3.38
N PRO A 277 -21.09 11.60 -4.27
CA PRO A 277 -20.49 10.29 -4.08
C PRO A 277 -19.69 10.18 -2.78
N LEU A 278 -18.93 11.21 -2.43
CA LEU A 278 -18.15 11.24 -1.18
C LEU A 278 -19.07 11.25 0.04
N TYR A 279 -20.02 12.18 0.10
CA TYR A 279 -20.95 12.29 1.22
C TYR A 279 -21.71 10.98 1.45
N TRP A 280 -22.21 10.37 0.38
CA TRP A 280 -22.92 9.10 0.46
C TRP A 280 -22.01 7.97 0.96
N SER A 281 -20.81 7.89 0.42
CA SER A 281 -19.82 6.86 0.79
C SER A 281 -19.37 7.02 2.25
N MET A 282 -19.14 8.23 2.73
CA MET A 282 -18.81 8.51 4.12
C MET A 282 -19.96 8.13 5.07
N ARG A 283 -21.20 8.44 4.71
CA ARG A 283 -22.37 8.17 5.54
C ARG A 283 -22.63 6.67 5.72
N TYR A 284 -22.41 5.88 4.68
CA TYR A 284 -22.75 4.46 4.65
C TYR A 284 -21.55 3.51 4.62
N GLY A 285 -20.35 4.01 4.38
CA GLY A 285 -19.10 3.26 4.29
C GLY A 285 -18.47 2.99 5.64
N LYS A 286 -18.95 1.99 6.39
CA LYS A 286 -18.29 1.54 7.62
C LYS A 286 -16.92 0.92 7.27
N ASN A 287 -15.89 1.27 8.04
CA ASN A 287 -14.51 0.77 7.87
C ASN A 287 -13.85 1.15 6.54
N MET A 288 -14.31 2.23 5.91
CA MET A 288 -13.67 2.79 4.74
C MET A 288 -12.46 3.63 5.16
N THR A 289 -11.30 3.33 4.58
CA THR A 289 -10.15 4.20 4.63
C THR A 289 -10.02 4.93 3.30
N TRP A 290 -9.82 6.21 3.36
CA TRP A 290 -9.54 7.05 2.20
C TRP A 290 -8.07 7.46 2.24
N ALA A 291 -7.32 7.13 1.19
CA ALA A 291 -5.89 7.41 1.14
C ALA A 291 -5.17 7.11 2.48
N GLY A 292 -5.57 5.99 3.18
CA GLY A 292 -5.05 5.47 4.44
C GLY A 292 -5.20 6.31 5.67
N SER A 293 -5.93 7.38 5.54
CA SER A 293 -6.27 8.20 6.68
C SER A 293 -7.72 7.95 7.08
N ASN A 294 -7.97 7.81 8.34
CA ASN A 294 -9.28 8.13 8.89
C ASN A 294 -9.45 9.64 8.80
N LEU A 295 -9.86 10.13 7.64
CA LEU A 295 -10.39 11.48 7.34
C LEU A 295 -9.76 12.72 8.01
N ALA A 296 -8.73 12.63 8.81
CA ALA A 296 -8.29 13.73 9.67
C ALA A 296 -6.77 13.85 9.87
N SER A 297 -5.90 13.15 9.16
CA SER A 297 -4.48 13.24 9.48
C SER A 297 -3.69 14.17 8.56
N ALA A 298 -2.90 14.99 9.18
CA ALA A 298 -1.93 15.88 8.58
C ALA A 298 -0.79 15.10 7.88
N ASN A 299 -0.16 15.75 6.98
CA ASN A 299 0.74 15.33 5.95
C ASN A 299 2.20 15.36 6.36
N GLY A 300 3.05 14.81 5.52
CA GLY A 300 4.48 14.70 5.77
C GLY A 300 4.83 13.40 6.49
N ARG A 301 4.03 12.35 6.30
CA ARG A 301 4.23 11.04 6.89
C ARG A 301 4.18 9.97 5.83
N CYS A 302 5.29 9.28 5.64
CA CYS A 302 5.37 8.17 4.68
C CYS A 302 4.71 6.91 5.26
N PRO A 303 3.61 6.41 4.67
CA PRO A 303 2.92 5.22 5.20
C PRO A 303 3.81 3.97 5.19
N PHE A 304 4.74 3.84 4.23
CA PHE A 304 5.66 2.70 4.19
C PHE A 304 6.65 2.72 5.37
N ILE A 305 7.24 3.88 5.65
CA ILE A 305 8.25 3.98 6.71
C ILE A 305 7.58 3.94 8.09
N GLU A 306 6.45 4.59 8.28
CA GLU A 306 5.72 4.56 9.55
C GLU A 306 5.19 3.18 9.91
N SER A 307 4.65 2.47 8.91
CA SER A 307 4.19 1.09 9.11
C SER A 307 5.32 0.07 9.17
N GLY A 308 6.60 0.49 9.06
CA GLY A 308 7.73 -0.44 9.03
C GLY A 308 7.68 -1.36 7.83
N ALA A 309 7.38 -0.83 6.64
CA ALA A 309 7.27 -1.63 5.43
C ALA A 309 8.55 -1.61 4.59
N ALA A 310 8.71 -2.63 3.76
CA ALA A 310 9.68 -2.72 2.68
C ALA A 310 9.10 -3.51 1.51
N ALA A 311 9.78 -3.50 0.37
CA ALA A 311 9.37 -4.21 -0.84
C ALA A 311 10.49 -5.07 -1.41
N ILE A 312 10.13 -6.23 -1.95
CA ILE A 312 11.03 -7.13 -2.69
C ILE A 312 10.44 -7.41 -4.06
N SER A 313 11.22 -7.16 -5.12
CA SER A 313 10.84 -7.49 -6.49
C SER A 313 10.97 -8.98 -6.79
N TRP A 314 10.39 -9.40 -7.90
CA TRP A 314 10.43 -10.79 -8.36
C TRP A 314 11.86 -11.36 -8.55
N ASP A 315 12.84 -10.51 -8.82
CA ASP A 315 14.26 -10.85 -8.97
C ASP A 315 15.08 -10.68 -7.68
N GLY A 316 14.41 -10.39 -6.55
CA GLY A 316 15.01 -10.35 -5.22
C GLY A 316 15.59 -9.01 -4.79
N ASN A 317 15.41 -7.92 -5.56
CA ASN A 317 15.87 -6.60 -5.16
C ASN A 317 15.02 -6.07 -4.00
N PHE A 318 15.68 -5.57 -2.96
CA PHE A 318 15.08 -4.98 -1.77
C PHE A 318 15.07 -3.46 -1.86
N SER A 319 13.89 -2.87 -1.66
CA SER A 319 13.65 -1.43 -1.66
C SER A 319 12.85 -1.01 -0.43
N PRO A 320 13.01 0.23 0.08
CA PRO A 320 12.27 0.69 1.25
C PRO A 320 10.75 0.82 1.03
N CYS A 321 10.31 0.90 -0.22
CA CYS A 321 8.89 1.01 -0.57
C CYS A 321 8.62 0.57 -2.02
N LEU A 322 7.36 0.31 -2.36
CA LEU A 322 6.97 -0.04 -3.72
C LEU A 322 7.32 1.04 -4.76
N PRO A 323 7.08 2.35 -4.51
CA PRO A 323 7.41 3.40 -5.49
C PRO A 323 8.87 3.46 -5.92
N LEU A 324 9.79 3.07 -5.04
CA LEU A 324 11.23 3.07 -5.33
C LEU A 324 11.76 1.72 -5.87
N LEU A 325 10.87 0.75 -6.08
CA LEU A 325 11.28 -0.57 -6.59
C LEU A 325 11.70 -0.51 -8.07
N TYR A 326 11.04 0.35 -8.85
CA TYR A 326 11.31 0.54 -10.27
C TYR A 326 11.36 2.02 -10.64
N SER A 327 12.27 2.38 -11.55
CA SER A 327 12.26 3.72 -12.15
C SER A 327 11.04 3.88 -13.03
N HIS A 328 10.37 5.00 -12.92
CA HIS A 328 9.18 5.31 -13.69
C HIS A 328 8.97 6.81 -13.82
N THR A 329 8.26 7.21 -14.85
CA THR A 329 7.74 8.55 -15.01
C THR A 329 6.33 8.65 -14.51
N SER A 330 6.00 9.73 -13.83
CA SER A 330 4.66 10.08 -13.38
C SER A 330 4.44 11.59 -13.54
N PHE A 331 3.23 12.07 -13.34
CA PHE A 331 2.90 13.47 -13.44
C PHE A 331 2.40 14.00 -12.10
N VAL A 332 2.89 15.16 -11.71
CA VAL A 332 2.44 15.89 -10.52
C VAL A 332 2.15 17.32 -10.97
N LEU A 333 0.91 17.79 -10.81
CA LEU A 333 0.45 19.09 -11.27
C LEU A 333 0.82 19.35 -12.76
N ASP A 334 0.52 18.36 -13.62
CA ASP A 334 0.82 18.35 -15.06
C ASP A 334 2.31 18.41 -15.44
N ARG A 335 3.21 18.38 -14.47
CA ARG A 335 4.65 18.29 -14.69
C ARG A 335 5.09 16.83 -14.69
N GLU A 336 5.91 16.48 -15.67
CA GLU A 336 6.55 15.18 -15.73
C GLU A 336 7.59 15.06 -14.62
N ARG A 337 7.57 13.95 -13.91
CA ARG A 337 8.49 13.63 -12.83
C ARG A 337 9.07 12.24 -13.00
N LEU A 338 10.39 12.15 -13.08
CA LEU A 338 11.14 10.90 -13.07
C LEU A 338 11.40 10.45 -11.63
N SER A 339 10.81 9.33 -11.23
CA SER A 339 11.16 8.64 -9.98
C SER A 339 12.19 7.57 -10.27
N ARG A 340 13.43 7.76 -9.86
CA ARG A 340 14.49 6.76 -9.98
C ARG A 340 14.35 5.71 -8.89
N ARG A 341 14.53 4.44 -9.26
CA ARG A 341 14.53 3.32 -8.31
C ARG A 341 15.67 3.44 -7.32
N TRP A 342 15.44 2.95 -6.10
CA TRP A 342 16.47 2.84 -5.09
C TRP A 342 16.47 1.45 -4.48
N ILE A 343 17.52 0.70 -4.75
CA ILE A 343 17.71 -0.68 -4.30
C ILE A 343 18.82 -0.69 -3.26
N ILE A 344 18.51 -1.17 -2.07
CA ILE A 344 19.42 -1.31 -0.94
C ILE A 344 20.36 -2.52 -1.15
N GLY A 345 19.87 -3.53 -1.84
CA GLY A 345 20.61 -4.74 -2.19
C GLY A 345 19.66 -5.84 -2.65
N ASN A 346 20.20 -7.05 -2.79
CA ASN A 346 19.46 -8.22 -3.27
C ASN A 346 19.49 -9.34 -2.23
N VAL A 347 18.35 -10.02 -2.02
CA VAL A 347 18.23 -11.12 -1.05
C VAL A 347 19.06 -12.34 -1.43
N ALA A 348 19.52 -12.46 -2.68
CA ALA A 348 20.45 -13.49 -3.08
C ALA A 348 21.88 -13.26 -2.53
N GLU A 349 22.22 -12.01 -2.22
CA GLU A 349 23.56 -11.59 -1.78
C GLU A 349 23.63 -11.33 -0.28
N LYS A 350 22.57 -10.73 0.29
CA LYS A 350 22.51 -10.33 1.69
C LYS A 350 21.24 -10.90 2.34
N THR A 351 21.28 -11.14 3.65
CA THR A 351 20.09 -11.58 4.37
C THR A 351 19.08 -10.45 4.48
N LEU A 352 17.79 -10.78 4.64
CA LEU A 352 16.76 -9.78 4.82
C LEU A 352 16.97 -8.88 6.06
N PRO A 353 17.42 -9.40 7.22
CA PRO A 353 17.84 -8.58 8.34
C PRO A 353 18.98 -7.62 8.02
N ASP A 354 19.99 -8.04 7.24
CA ASP A 354 21.12 -7.18 6.85
C ASP A 354 20.64 -6.03 5.95
N LEU A 355 19.76 -6.34 4.99
CA LEU A 355 19.16 -5.33 4.11
C LEU A 355 18.28 -4.34 4.89
N TRP A 356 17.48 -4.85 5.83
CA TRP A 356 16.63 -4.00 6.68
C TRP A 356 17.45 -3.07 7.58
N ASN A 357 18.60 -3.53 8.10
CA ASN A 357 19.46 -2.79 8.99
C ASN A 357 20.66 -2.14 8.28
N ALA A 358 20.71 -2.15 6.95
CA ALA A 358 21.76 -1.49 6.19
C ALA A 358 21.88 -0.01 6.61
N PRO A 359 23.10 0.53 6.80
CA PRO A 359 23.30 1.90 7.29
C PRO A 359 22.56 2.95 6.46
N GLU A 360 22.60 2.82 5.13
CA GLU A 360 21.92 3.69 4.20
C GLU A 360 20.39 3.62 4.34
N HIS A 361 19.84 2.44 4.62
CA HIS A 361 18.41 2.25 4.85
C HIS A 361 17.98 2.82 6.21
N LEU A 362 18.80 2.68 7.24
CA LEU A 362 18.55 3.28 8.57
C LEU A 362 18.52 4.80 8.46
N ALA A 363 19.54 5.40 7.85
CA ALA A 363 19.62 6.86 7.66
C ALA A 363 18.43 7.40 6.84
N PHE A 364 18.02 6.66 5.81
CA PHE A 364 16.84 7.03 5.02
C PHE A 364 15.55 7.00 5.85
N ARG A 365 15.34 5.95 6.64
CA ARG A 365 14.15 5.87 7.50
C ARG A 365 14.10 7.00 8.52
N GLU A 366 15.22 7.32 9.16
CA GLU A 366 15.33 8.46 10.09
C GLU A 366 14.97 9.78 9.39
N ARG A 367 15.53 10.03 8.20
CA ARG A 367 15.22 11.22 7.41
C ARG A 367 13.74 11.31 7.00
N VAL A 368 13.13 10.18 6.60
CA VAL A 368 11.71 10.16 6.24
C VAL A 368 10.80 10.29 7.45
N GLN A 369 11.22 9.83 8.64
CA GLN A 369 10.44 9.99 9.88
C GLN A 369 10.37 11.43 10.34
N THR A 370 11.43 12.20 10.22
CA THR A 370 11.43 13.65 10.48
C THR A 370 10.75 14.43 9.37
N PHE A 371 10.69 13.84 8.18
CA PHE A 371 10.14 14.40 6.94
C PHE A 371 10.67 15.80 6.60
N ASP A 372 11.95 16.02 6.83
CA ASP A 372 12.63 17.27 6.52
C ASP A 372 12.99 17.35 5.02
N PHE A 373 11.94 17.36 4.18
CA PHE A 373 12.04 17.47 2.72
C PHE A 373 11.32 18.72 2.22
N ALA A 374 11.87 19.33 1.16
CA ALA A 374 11.19 20.41 0.49
C ALA A 374 9.79 20.02 0.00
N PRO A 375 8.75 20.85 0.19
CA PRO A 375 7.37 20.53 -0.17
C PRO A 375 7.14 20.63 -1.68
N CYS A 376 7.83 19.82 -2.47
CA CYS A 376 7.83 19.89 -3.94
C CYS A 376 6.44 19.72 -4.58
N THR A 377 5.52 19.05 -3.89
CA THR A 377 4.12 18.88 -4.35
C THR A 377 3.29 20.16 -4.26
N SER A 378 3.74 21.14 -3.46
CA SER A 378 2.98 22.37 -3.18
C SER A 378 3.66 23.63 -3.74
N CYS A 379 4.91 23.55 -4.22
CA CYS A 379 5.67 24.75 -4.57
C CYS A 379 5.54 25.19 -6.04
N GLY A 380 4.70 24.57 -6.84
CA GLY A 380 4.48 24.92 -8.24
C GLY A 380 5.57 24.44 -9.20
N GLY A 381 6.61 23.78 -8.68
CA GLY A 381 7.62 23.08 -9.46
C GLY A 381 8.77 23.95 -9.95
N CYS A 382 9.95 23.37 -9.86
CA CYS A 382 11.18 23.80 -10.51
C CYS A 382 11.87 22.55 -11.09
N ASP A 383 12.93 22.70 -11.85
CA ASP A 383 13.62 21.58 -12.49
C ASP A 383 14.15 20.54 -11.47
N ILE A 384 14.51 20.98 -10.25
CA ILE A 384 14.90 20.07 -9.16
C ILE A 384 13.75 19.13 -8.76
N SER A 385 12.52 19.62 -8.83
CA SER A 385 11.33 18.80 -8.47
C SER A 385 10.95 17.75 -9.52
N ASP A 386 11.55 17.79 -10.72
CA ASP A 386 11.26 16.88 -11.82
C ASP A 386 11.87 15.48 -11.62
N SER A 387 12.63 15.31 -10.53
CA SER A 387 13.13 13.99 -10.12
C SER A 387 13.07 13.81 -8.60
N ASN A 388 13.47 12.60 -8.14
CA ASN A 388 13.67 12.31 -6.72
C ASN A 388 15.16 12.28 -6.35
N GLU A 389 16.03 12.92 -7.15
CA GLU A 389 17.48 12.87 -6.92
C GLU A 389 17.91 13.82 -5.81
N GLU A 390 17.30 14.99 -5.76
CA GLU A 390 17.58 15.99 -4.74
C GLU A 390 16.38 16.90 -4.48
N ASP A 391 16.47 17.74 -3.48
CA ASP A 391 15.53 18.84 -3.25
C ASP A 391 16.27 20.15 -2.93
N CYS A 392 15.54 21.27 -2.96
CA CYS A 392 16.11 22.60 -2.72
C CYS A 392 16.54 22.87 -1.27
N TRP A 393 16.27 21.96 -0.34
CA TRP A 393 16.74 22.02 1.05
C TRP A 393 18.07 21.27 1.22
N GLY A 394 18.63 20.71 0.15
CA GLY A 394 19.90 20.00 0.17
C GLY A 394 19.79 18.51 0.48
N ASN A 395 18.60 17.95 0.47
CA ASN A 395 18.45 16.51 0.59
C ASN A 395 18.87 15.81 -0.70
N GLY A 396 19.77 14.86 -0.58
CA GLY A 396 20.17 14.00 -1.69
C GLY A 396 19.23 12.82 -1.91
N PHE A 397 19.57 12.00 -2.89
CA PHE A 397 18.82 10.82 -3.32
C PHE A 397 18.58 9.77 -2.21
N PRO A 398 17.38 9.19 -2.10
CA PRO A 398 16.16 9.67 -2.74
C PRO A 398 15.49 10.77 -1.92
N SER A 399 14.95 11.80 -2.60
CA SER A 399 14.13 12.85 -2.02
C SER A 399 12.65 12.47 -2.07
N CYS A 400 11.95 12.60 -0.93
CA CYS A 400 10.55 12.21 -0.78
C CYS A 400 9.55 13.38 -0.77
N GLY A 401 10.01 14.63 -0.86
CA GLY A 401 9.14 15.81 -0.82
C GLY A 401 8.11 15.88 -1.96
N GLY A 402 8.43 15.33 -3.13
CA GLY A 402 7.51 15.21 -4.28
C GLY A 402 6.78 13.88 -4.37
N CYS A 403 6.84 13.02 -3.35
CA CYS A 403 6.24 11.70 -3.38
C CYS A 403 4.77 11.75 -2.92
N LEU A 404 3.82 11.39 -3.79
CA LEU A 404 2.38 11.44 -3.47
C LEU A 404 1.95 10.41 -2.42
N TRP A 405 2.68 9.31 -2.24
CA TRP A 405 2.48 8.39 -1.12
C TRP A 405 2.87 9.02 0.21
N ALA A 406 4.03 9.70 0.23
CA ALA A 406 4.49 10.41 1.42
C ALA A 406 3.62 11.62 1.77
N GLN A 407 2.84 12.12 0.81
CA GLN A 407 1.82 13.14 1.04
C GLN A 407 0.45 12.56 1.41
N GLY A 408 0.32 11.25 1.53
CA GLY A 408 -0.95 10.58 1.85
C GLY A 408 -2.02 10.69 0.77
N ILE A 409 -1.64 10.99 -0.47
CA ILE A 409 -2.56 11.12 -1.61
C ILE A 409 -2.81 9.76 -2.23
N ILE A 410 -1.77 8.95 -2.33
CA ILE A 410 -1.83 7.60 -2.89
C ILE A 410 -1.48 6.58 -1.81
N GLN A 411 -2.17 5.44 -1.86
CA GLN A 411 -1.95 4.34 -0.92
C GLN A 411 -2.02 2.97 -1.55
N CYS A 412 -1.31 2.05 -0.92
CA CYS A 412 -1.41 0.62 -1.16
C CYS A 412 -2.11 -0.04 0.04
N PRO A 413 -2.87 -1.13 -0.18
CA PRO A 413 -3.42 -1.93 0.90
C PRO A 413 -2.37 -2.48 1.86
#